data_4f728b0704adf6c527f46e78eb09e79e
#
_entry.id   4f728b0704adf6c527f46e78eb09e79e
#
_cell.length_a   1.000
_cell.length_b   1.000
_cell.length_c   1.000
_cell.angle_alpha   90.00
_cell.angle_beta   90.00
_cell.angle_gamma   90.00
#
_symmetry.space_group_name_H-M   'P 1'
#
loop_
_entity.id
_entity.type
_entity.pdbx_description
1 polymer ?
#
loop_
_entity_poly.entity_id
_entity_poly.type
_entity_poly.pdbx_seq_one_letter_code
_entity_poly.pdbx_strand_id
1 'polypeptide(L)'
;MRKFLFVIVLFLSGCFLKMTKTQGVKPQCLPCPVCELTIRCAPDEVLVCKKIEIKVELYKLNEKEIPFFKRDFDESFKRAYNLTIEYLDKNIDKNISYDFGTRKVDIKTVKNTVLKLKEVLENSKDDEDFNKKLRENFDIYELRKGTEPVLFSSYYEPIFDASLSKNDIYKFPIYKKPDDLYEINLEDFDPDKYKGQKLTGRIVDKRFVPYYSRKEIDFDGVLRNKGYELAYLKTMTDVLDLHTQGSGILRLDNGKYLRAKFAATNSLKFKGWMSYLIEKGYIKREGDVGKDKTFYDRAISFINSRPELWKEVFGSNKRYSFFMLDEVKSFDEGPIGTYGLNLVAQRSVAVDNSIIPLGIIGYINLKLPDVDENLNIKGFSNKERFVFAHDTGGAIKGARIDYFAGTGDIAKKFAYSVWDKGNLYIFVIKEGR
;
A
#
# COMPACT_ATOMS: atom_id res chain seq x y z
N MET A 1 -2.30 46.64 -35.19
CA MET A 1 -2.21 45.16 -35.17
C MET A 1 -1.92 44.73 -33.74
N ARG A 2 -2.92 44.30 -33.01
CA ARG A 2 -2.79 43.81 -31.63
C ARG A 2 -2.23 42.39 -31.63
N LYS A 3 -1.03 42.17 -31.06
CA LYS A 3 -0.44 40.84 -30.85
C LYS A 3 -1.12 40.21 -29.64
N PHE A 4 -1.84 39.12 -29.86
CA PHE A 4 -2.39 38.28 -28.77
C PHE A 4 -1.24 37.46 -28.15
N LEU A 5 -1.11 37.57 -26.84
CA LEU A 5 -0.18 36.78 -26.03
C LEU A 5 -0.96 35.53 -25.58
N PHE A 6 -0.63 34.36 -26.13
CA PHE A 6 -1.14 33.09 -25.60
C PHE A 6 -0.17 32.62 -24.49
N VAL A 7 -0.67 32.60 -23.26
CA VAL A 7 0.02 31.93 -22.14
C VAL A 7 -0.67 30.58 -21.93
N ILE A 8 0.01 29.51 -22.33
CA ILE A 8 -0.43 28.17 -22.00
C ILE A 8 0.27 27.77 -20.70
N VAL A 9 -0.52 27.69 -19.60
CA VAL A 9 -0.04 27.15 -18.33
C VAL A 9 -0.48 25.70 -18.26
N LEU A 10 0.48 24.78 -18.48
CA LEU A 10 0.29 23.35 -18.23
C LEU A 10 0.71 23.03 -16.82
N PHE A 11 -0.28 22.72 -15.98
CA PHE A 11 -0.03 22.13 -14.66
C PHE A 11 0.21 20.64 -14.81
N LEU A 12 1.48 20.22 -14.69
CA LEU A 12 1.84 18.83 -14.49
C LEU A 12 2.88 18.77 -13.38
N SER A 13 2.44 18.23 -12.23
CA SER A 13 3.27 17.71 -11.12
C SER A 13 4.69 18.30 -11.02
N GLY A 14 4.80 19.50 -10.46
CA GLY A 14 6.06 20.00 -9.88
C GLY A 14 7.02 20.74 -10.81
N CYS A 15 6.78 20.85 -12.11
CA CYS A 15 7.63 21.65 -13.01
C CYS A 15 6.87 22.89 -13.53
N PHE A 16 7.38 24.07 -13.24
CA PHE A 16 6.92 25.32 -13.83
C PHE A 16 7.76 25.66 -15.06
N LEU A 17 7.15 25.65 -16.23
CA LEU A 17 7.74 26.21 -17.45
C LEU A 17 7.08 27.57 -17.74
N LYS A 18 7.84 28.63 -17.60
CA LYS A 18 7.41 29.97 -18.04
C LYS A 18 8.02 30.24 -19.39
N MET A 19 7.20 30.23 -20.45
CA MET A 19 7.64 30.65 -21.78
C MET A 19 7.33 32.14 -21.99
N THR A 20 8.35 32.95 -22.20
CA THR A 20 8.22 34.29 -22.75
C THR A 20 8.93 34.32 -24.08
N LYS A 21 8.18 34.67 -25.13
CA LYS A 21 8.76 34.88 -26.47
C LYS A 21 9.26 36.30 -26.56
N THR A 22 10.56 36.50 -26.44
CA THR A 22 11.26 37.75 -26.82
C THR A 22 12.16 37.46 -28.02
N GLN A 23 12.10 38.30 -29.02
CA GLN A 23 12.95 38.19 -30.20
C GLN A 23 14.41 38.35 -29.77
N GLY A 24 15.25 37.36 -30.12
CA GLY A 24 16.70 37.48 -30.05
C GLY A 24 17.42 36.84 -28.87
N VAL A 25 16.71 36.17 -27.92
CA VAL A 25 17.37 35.48 -26.80
C VAL A 25 17.20 33.95 -26.93
N LYS A 26 18.33 33.23 -26.93
CA LYS A 26 18.30 31.76 -26.85
C LYS A 26 17.60 31.34 -25.54
N PRO A 27 16.67 30.37 -25.58
CA PRO A 27 16.01 29.89 -24.37
C PRO A 27 17.05 29.30 -23.41
N GLN A 28 17.16 29.85 -22.21
CA GLN A 28 17.90 29.26 -21.11
C GLN A 28 16.96 28.40 -20.29
N CYS A 29 17.16 27.09 -20.34
CA CYS A 29 16.46 26.17 -19.45
C CYS A 29 17.16 26.15 -18.10
N LEU A 30 16.42 26.43 -17.04
CA LEU A 30 16.89 26.12 -15.67
C LEU A 30 16.94 24.60 -15.51
N PRO A 31 17.99 24.05 -14.88
CA PRO A 31 18.09 22.60 -14.68
C PRO A 31 16.93 22.10 -13.83
N CYS A 32 16.10 21.24 -14.40
CA CYS A 32 15.13 20.48 -13.66
C CYS A 32 15.85 19.24 -13.11
N PRO A 33 15.90 18.99 -11.80
CA PRO A 33 16.64 17.87 -11.22
C PRO A 33 16.06 16.48 -11.59
N VAL A 34 14.96 16.45 -12.34
CA VAL A 34 14.21 15.21 -12.65
C VAL A 34 14.02 15.00 -14.16
N CYS A 35 14.58 15.84 -15.03
CA CYS A 35 14.41 15.71 -16.49
C CYS A 35 15.75 15.90 -17.21
N GLU A 36 16.23 14.89 -17.91
CA GLU A 36 17.20 15.11 -19.00
C GLU A 36 16.44 15.64 -20.21
N LEU A 37 16.64 16.92 -20.51
CA LEU A 37 16.08 17.58 -21.70
C LEU A 37 17.10 17.47 -22.85
N THR A 38 16.80 16.64 -23.83
CA THR A 38 17.50 16.73 -25.13
C THR A 38 16.72 17.70 -26.01
N ILE A 39 17.22 18.94 -26.14
CA ILE A 39 16.63 19.95 -27.03
C ILE A 39 17.33 19.83 -28.38
N ARG A 40 16.62 19.36 -29.40
CA ARG A 40 16.98 19.57 -30.79
C ARG A 40 16.03 20.60 -31.38
N CYS A 41 16.54 21.80 -31.69
CA CYS A 41 15.77 22.85 -32.34
C CYS A 41 16.11 22.82 -33.83
N ALA A 42 15.16 22.43 -34.69
CA ALA A 42 15.08 22.84 -36.06
C ALA A 42 14.11 24.03 -36.18
N PRO A 43 14.23 24.90 -37.24
CA PRO A 43 13.50 26.17 -37.31
C PRO A 43 11.98 26.08 -37.26
N ASP A 44 11.39 24.90 -37.47
CA ASP A 44 9.92 24.68 -37.56
C ASP A 44 9.39 23.54 -36.70
N GLU A 45 10.15 23.05 -35.70
CA GLU A 45 9.72 21.92 -34.87
C GLU A 45 9.08 22.31 -33.51
N VAL A 46 7.96 21.65 -33.19
CA VAL A 46 7.27 21.73 -31.91
C VAL A 46 8.14 21.02 -30.85
N LEU A 47 8.43 21.71 -29.75
CA LEU A 47 9.10 21.15 -28.58
C LEU A 47 8.25 20.00 -27.98
N VAL A 48 8.67 18.76 -28.16
CA VAL A 48 8.08 17.60 -27.50
C VAL A 48 8.88 17.27 -26.24
N CYS A 49 8.35 17.63 -25.09
CA CYS A 49 8.91 17.17 -23.81
C CYS A 49 8.57 15.69 -23.61
N LYS A 50 9.53 14.78 -23.78
CA LYS A 50 9.38 13.39 -23.34
C LYS A 50 9.54 13.34 -21.83
N LYS A 51 8.49 12.91 -21.14
CA LYS A 51 8.56 12.57 -19.71
C LYS A 51 9.49 11.36 -19.57
N ILE A 52 10.64 11.53 -18.94
CA ILE A 52 11.49 10.40 -18.57
C ILE A 52 10.79 9.71 -17.40
N GLU A 53 10.28 8.51 -17.61
CA GLU A 53 9.81 7.67 -16.52
C GLU A 53 11.03 7.18 -15.75
N ILE A 54 11.19 7.68 -14.52
CA ILE A 54 12.24 7.23 -13.62
C ILE A 54 11.90 5.79 -13.22
N LYS A 55 12.76 4.86 -13.62
CA LYS A 55 12.59 3.43 -13.35
C LYS A 55 12.68 3.16 -11.84
N VAL A 56 11.77 2.34 -11.37
CA VAL A 56 11.89 1.71 -10.05
C VAL A 56 12.67 0.42 -10.22
N GLU A 57 13.68 0.21 -9.40
CA GLU A 57 14.55 -0.95 -9.51
C GLU A 57 15.09 -1.42 -8.16
N LEU A 58 15.50 -2.67 -8.11
CA LEU A 58 16.31 -3.24 -7.06
C LEU A 58 17.77 -3.07 -7.46
N TYR A 59 18.39 -2.02 -6.92
CA TYR A 59 19.79 -1.67 -7.21
C TYR A 59 20.73 -2.49 -6.33
N LYS A 60 21.61 -3.28 -6.96
CA LYS A 60 22.63 -4.08 -6.23
C LYS A 60 23.70 -3.13 -5.68
N LEU A 61 23.88 -3.12 -4.36
CA LEU A 61 24.90 -2.33 -3.69
C LEU A 61 26.29 -2.91 -3.92
N ASN A 62 27.27 -2.05 -4.17
CA ASN A 62 28.66 -2.44 -4.07
C ASN A 62 29.12 -2.44 -2.60
N GLU A 63 30.29 -3.05 -2.29
CA GLU A 63 30.76 -3.23 -0.91
C GLU A 63 30.87 -1.94 -0.09
N LYS A 64 31.18 -0.81 -0.75
CA LYS A 64 31.32 0.48 -0.08
C LYS A 64 29.97 1.16 0.22
N GLU A 65 28.93 0.78 -0.51
CA GLU A 65 27.56 1.29 -0.33
C GLU A 65 26.77 0.50 0.71
N ILE A 66 27.20 -0.71 1.06
CA ILE A 66 26.51 -1.56 2.04
C ILE A 66 26.57 -0.91 3.42
N PRO A 67 25.42 -0.51 3.98
CA PRO A 67 25.37 0.08 5.33
C PRO A 67 25.73 -0.96 6.40
N PHE A 68 25.90 -0.48 7.61
CA PHE A 68 26.01 -1.32 8.79
C PHE A 68 24.61 -1.71 9.27
N PHE A 69 24.34 -2.99 9.47
CA PHE A 69 23.07 -3.53 9.93
C PHE A 69 23.15 -3.98 11.38
N LYS A 70 22.14 -3.66 12.17
CA LYS A 70 22.01 -4.18 13.54
C LYS A 70 21.26 -5.50 13.55
N ARG A 71 21.66 -6.39 14.41
CA ARG A 71 20.91 -7.62 14.65
C ARG A 71 19.59 -7.28 15.33
N ASP A 72 18.51 -7.82 14.79
CA ASP A 72 17.15 -7.62 15.27
C ASP A 72 16.42 -8.97 15.20
N PHE A 73 16.56 -9.76 16.30
CA PHE A 73 16.13 -11.15 16.38
C PHE A 73 15.32 -11.38 17.67
N ASP A 74 14.12 -10.79 17.70
CA ASP A 74 13.15 -10.93 18.78
C ASP A 74 12.06 -11.97 18.46
N GLU A 75 11.11 -12.17 19.37
CA GLU A 75 9.98 -13.10 19.18
C GLU A 75 9.09 -12.71 17.99
N SER A 76 8.95 -11.41 17.70
CA SER A 76 8.19 -10.95 16.53
C SER A 76 8.88 -11.34 15.21
N PHE A 77 10.20 -11.28 15.18
CA PHE A 77 10.99 -11.79 14.05
C PHE A 77 10.78 -13.28 13.86
N LYS A 78 10.94 -14.07 14.93
CA LYS A 78 10.79 -15.54 14.87
C LYS A 78 9.42 -15.94 14.36
N ARG A 79 8.37 -15.25 14.83
CA ARG A 79 7.00 -15.48 14.37
C ARG A 79 6.85 -15.17 12.88
N ALA A 80 7.31 -14.00 12.42
CA ALA A 80 7.25 -13.62 11.02
C ALA A 80 8.06 -14.58 10.13
N TYR A 81 9.24 -14.99 10.60
CA TYR A 81 10.08 -15.99 9.94
C TYR A 81 9.33 -17.31 9.76
N ASN A 82 8.73 -17.87 10.82
CA ASN A 82 8.04 -19.16 10.75
C ASN A 82 6.89 -19.14 9.74
N LEU A 83 6.07 -18.08 9.76
CA LEU A 83 4.99 -17.87 8.79
C LEU A 83 5.52 -17.70 7.36
N THR A 84 6.67 -17.03 7.21
CA THR A 84 7.33 -16.89 5.90
C THR A 84 7.76 -18.24 5.35
N ILE A 85 8.38 -19.09 6.17
CA ILE A 85 8.79 -20.44 5.75
C ILE A 85 7.57 -21.28 5.37
N GLU A 86 6.50 -21.23 6.16
CA GLU A 86 5.23 -21.91 5.83
C GLU A 86 4.68 -21.48 4.45
N TYR A 87 4.70 -20.18 4.16
CA TYR A 87 4.30 -19.66 2.86
C TYR A 87 5.20 -20.15 1.73
N LEU A 88 6.51 -20.08 1.92
CA LEU A 88 7.49 -20.47 0.89
C LEU A 88 7.43 -21.97 0.61
N ASP A 89 7.19 -22.80 1.63
CA ASP A 89 7.00 -24.26 1.47
C ASP A 89 5.75 -24.59 0.65
N LYS A 90 4.64 -23.94 0.94
CA LYS A 90 3.40 -24.10 0.17
C LYS A 90 3.50 -23.66 -1.29
N ASN A 91 4.48 -22.84 -1.63
CA ASN A 91 4.64 -22.26 -2.97
C ASN A 91 5.93 -22.70 -3.68
N ILE A 92 6.68 -23.63 -3.13
CA ILE A 92 8.03 -24.00 -3.59
C ILE A 92 8.06 -24.50 -5.05
N ASP A 93 6.99 -25.13 -5.50
CA ASP A 93 6.86 -25.69 -6.84
C ASP A 93 6.30 -24.71 -7.88
N LYS A 94 5.94 -23.48 -7.45
CA LYS A 94 5.47 -22.46 -8.39
C LYS A 94 6.62 -21.91 -9.21
N ASN A 95 6.47 -21.92 -10.53
CA ASN A 95 7.44 -21.34 -11.45
C ASN A 95 7.29 -19.80 -11.50
N ILE A 96 7.64 -19.14 -10.39
CA ILE A 96 7.62 -17.68 -10.27
C ILE A 96 9.06 -17.21 -10.10
N SER A 97 9.47 -16.23 -10.90
CA SER A 97 10.76 -15.57 -10.76
C SER A 97 10.63 -14.06 -10.90
N TYR A 98 11.51 -13.36 -10.21
CA TYR A 98 11.59 -11.91 -10.17
C TYR A 98 12.91 -11.42 -10.76
N ASP A 99 12.86 -10.31 -11.48
CA ASP A 99 14.04 -9.69 -12.07
C ASP A 99 14.67 -8.71 -11.06
N PHE A 100 15.89 -9.04 -10.61
CA PHE A 100 16.71 -8.19 -9.73
C PHE A 100 17.75 -7.38 -10.50
N GLY A 101 17.56 -7.24 -11.82
CA GLY A 101 18.47 -6.52 -12.70
C GLY A 101 19.74 -7.30 -13.03
N THR A 102 20.47 -7.78 -12.02
CA THR A 102 21.70 -8.57 -12.17
C THR A 102 21.44 -10.06 -12.34
N ARG A 103 20.31 -10.57 -11.82
CA ARG A 103 19.89 -11.98 -11.92
C ARG A 103 18.38 -12.15 -11.69
N LYS A 104 17.88 -13.33 -12.03
CA LYS A 104 16.53 -13.76 -11.64
C LYS A 104 16.57 -14.46 -10.29
N VAL A 105 15.55 -14.19 -9.46
CA VAL A 105 15.36 -14.76 -8.11
C VAL A 105 14.05 -15.53 -8.11
N ASP A 106 14.10 -16.82 -7.94
CA ASP A 106 12.93 -17.70 -7.82
C ASP A 106 12.54 -17.96 -6.36
N ILE A 107 11.43 -18.64 -6.13
CA ILE A 107 10.94 -18.97 -4.78
C ILE A 107 11.94 -19.81 -3.98
N LYS A 108 12.69 -20.71 -4.62
CA LYS A 108 13.72 -21.52 -3.94
C LYS A 108 14.85 -20.65 -3.43
N THR A 109 15.30 -19.68 -4.25
CA THR A 109 16.31 -18.69 -3.85
C THR A 109 15.81 -17.82 -2.70
N VAL A 110 14.53 -17.36 -2.75
CA VAL A 110 13.91 -16.62 -1.63
C VAL A 110 13.95 -17.46 -0.35
N LYS A 111 13.52 -18.72 -0.40
CA LYS A 111 13.52 -19.61 0.77
C LYS A 111 14.95 -19.82 1.32
N ASN A 112 15.92 -20.14 0.47
CA ASN A 112 17.30 -20.33 0.89
C ASN A 112 17.89 -19.05 1.51
N THR A 113 17.51 -17.88 0.98
CA THR A 113 17.89 -16.59 1.55
C THR A 113 17.37 -16.41 2.98
N VAL A 114 16.09 -16.69 3.21
CA VAL A 114 15.45 -16.56 4.52
C VAL A 114 16.05 -17.52 5.53
N LEU A 115 16.28 -18.79 5.13
CA LEU A 115 16.92 -19.80 5.96
C LEU A 115 18.36 -19.41 6.34
N LYS A 116 19.15 -18.99 5.35
CA LYS A 116 20.56 -18.60 5.57
C LYS A 116 20.68 -17.33 6.41
N LEU A 117 19.76 -16.36 6.25
CA LEU A 117 19.80 -15.15 7.06
C LEU A 117 19.52 -15.45 8.54
N LYS A 118 18.55 -16.33 8.84
CA LYS A 118 18.32 -16.79 10.20
C LYS A 118 19.56 -17.47 10.79
N GLU A 119 20.17 -18.38 10.03
CA GLU A 119 21.43 -19.06 10.45
C GLU A 119 22.52 -18.03 10.79
N VAL A 120 22.70 -17.03 9.93
CA VAL A 120 23.70 -15.96 10.15
C VAL A 120 23.37 -15.12 11.38
N LEU A 121 22.09 -14.78 11.60
CA LEU A 121 21.65 -14.04 12.79
C LEU A 121 21.93 -14.82 14.09
N GLU A 122 21.60 -16.11 14.11
CA GLU A 122 21.77 -16.97 15.29
C GLU A 122 23.25 -17.26 15.63
N ASN A 123 24.08 -17.40 14.59
CA ASN A 123 25.48 -17.78 14.76
C ASN A 123 26.46 -16.59 14.81
N SER A 124 25.97 -15.36 14.81
CA SER A 124 26.84 -14.17 14.92
C SER A 124 27.03 -13.75 16.37
N LYS A 125 28.28 -13.45 16.73
CA LYS A 125 28.68 -13.08 18.09
C LYS A 125 28.19 -11.67 18.44
N ASP A 126 28.36 -10.74 17.52
CA ASP A 126 28.05 -9.32 17.64
C ASP A 126 27.63 -8.76 16.28
N ASP A 127 27.39 -7.44 16.19
CA ASP A 127 26.95 -6.80 14.95
C ASP A 127 28.08 -6.73 13.91
N GLU A 128 29.35 -6.67 14.30
CA GLU A 128 30.50 -6.71 13.39
C GLU A 128 30.61 -8.08 12.70
N ASP A 129 30.55 -9.18 13.47
CA ASP A 129 30.56 -10.54 12.95
C ASP A 129 29.35 -10.79 12.05
N PHE A 130 28.17 -10.27 12.45
CA PHE A 130 26.97 -10.32 11.64
C PHE A 130 27.16 -9.62 10.28
N ASN A 131 27.64 -8.38 10.27
CA ASN A 131 27.87 -7.64 9.03
C ASN A 131 28.93 -8.28 8.13
N LYS A 132 29.97 -8.87 8.72
CA LYS A 132 30.96 -9.65 7.97
C LYS A 132 30.29 -10.84 7.25
N LYS A 133 29.54 -11.66 8.00
CA LYS A 133 28.83 -12.83 7.45
C LYS A 133 27.75 -12.43 6.44
N LEU A 134 27.09 -11.30 6.62
CA LEU A 134 26.15 -10.76 5.62
C LEU A 134 26.85 -10.53 4.28
N ARG A 135 27.97 -9.80 4.28
CA ARG A 135 28.73 -9.52 3.05
C ARG A 135 29.28 -10.78 2.40
N GLU A 136 29.65 -11.78 3.17
CA GLU A 136 30.16 -13.06 2.67
C GLU A 136 29.07 -13.89 1.97
N ASN A 137 27.84 -13.88 2.49
CA ASN A 137 26.77 -14.79 2.08
C ASN A 137 25.71 -14.17 1.19
N PHE A 138 25.55 -12.84 1.18
CA PHE A 138 24.43 -12.20 0.49
C PHE A 138 24.87 -11.12 -0.49
N ASP A 139 24.15 -11.04 -1.62
CA ASP A 139 24.03 -9.84 -2.40
C ASP A 139 22.94 -8.95 -1.74
N ILE A 140 23.21 -7.66 -1.62
CA ILE A 140 22.32 -6.73 -0.98
C ILE A 140 21.83 -5.74 -2.01
N TYR A 141 20.52 -5.59 -2.09
CA TYR A 141 19.83 -4.71 -3.01
C TYR A 141 19.10 -3.61 -2.25
N GLU A 142 19.09 -2.43 -2.80
CA GLU A 142 18.27 -1.33 -2.30
C GLU A 142 17.14 -1.04 -3.29
N LEU A 143 15.90 -0.91 -2.80
CA LEU A 143 14.80 -0.45 -3.62
C LEU A 143 14.96 1.05 -3.87
N ARG A 144 15.02 1.46 -5.14
CA ARG A 144 15.21 2.85 -5.55
C ARG A 144 14.22 3.28 -6.64
N LYS A 145 13.92 4.58 -6.67
CA LYS A 145 13.29 5.25 -7.80
C LYS A 145 14.23 6.36 -8.27
N GLY A 146 15.13 6.03 -9.18
CA GLY A 146 16.29 6.88 -9.47
C GLY A 146 17.17 7.04 -8.23
N THR A 147 17.37 8.28 -7.76
CA THR A 147 18.11 8.58 -6.52
C THR A 147 17.19 8.80 -5.31
N GLU A 148 15.86 8.69 -5.49
CA GLU A 148 14.90 8.97 -4.44
C GLU A 148 14.76 7.76 -3.50
N PRO A 149 14.77 7.98 -2.17
CA PRO A 149 14.49 6.94 -1.21
C PRO A 149 13.02 6.50 -1.29
N VAL A 150 12.74 5.32 -0.71
CA VAL A 150 11.42 4.69 -0.71
C VAL A 150 10.43 5.50 0.12
N LEU A 151 9.21 5.64 -0.37
CA LEU A 151 8.11 6.19 0.41
C LEU A 151 7.53 5.10 1.30
N PHE A 152 7.53 5.34 2.61
CA PHE A 152 6.83 4.51 3.58
C PHE A 152 5.52 5.16 4.01
N SER A 153 4.46 4.38 3.98
CA SER A 153 3.20 4.62 4.67
C SER A 153 2.94 3.47 5.63
N SER A 154 1.86 3.52 6.38
CA SER A 154 1.52 2.45 7.30
C SER A 154 0.01 2.21 7.32
N TYR A 155 -0.38 0.97 7.58
CA TYR A 155 -1.75 0.52 7.75
C TYR A 155 -1.89 -0.28 9.04
N TYR A 156 -3.13 -0.50 9.46
CA TYR A 156 -3.44 -1.19 10.70
C TYR A 156 -4.72 -2.00 10.57
N GLU A 157 -5.00 -2.89 11.50
CA GLU A 157 -6.28 -3.56 11.62
C GLU A 157 -7.16 -2.81 12.64
N PRO A 158 -8.25 -2.14 12.20
CA PRO A 158 -9.14 -1.42 13.08
C PRO A 158 -9.99 -2.34 13.95
N ILE A 159 -10.45 -1.82 15.09
CA ILE A 159 -11.48 -2.45 15.93
C ILE A 159 -12.70 -1.53 15.89
N PHE A 160 -13.84 -2.05 15.46
CA PHE A 160 -15.10 -1.32 15.39
C PHE A 160 -16.14 -1.94 16.32
N ASP A 161 -16.96 -1.10 16.95
CA ASP A 161 -18.19 -1.56 17.56
C ASP A 161 -19.20 -1.92 16.48
N ALA A 162 -19.86 -3.07 16.61
CA ALA A 162 -20.77 -3.59 15.61
C ALA A 162 -21.93 -4.39 16.24
N SER A 163 -22.98 -4.63 15.46
CA SER A 163 -24.06 -5.57 15.76
C SER A 163 -24.32 -6.44 14.53
N LEU A 164 -24.73 -7.69 14.75
CA LEU A 164 -25.21 -8.57 13.67
C LEU A 164 -26.61 -8.20 13.19
N SER A 165 -27.32 -7.35 13.94
CA SER A 165 -28.66 -6.88 13.60
C SER A 165 -28.69 -5.37 13.54
N LYS A 166 -29.42 -4.84 12.57
CA LYS A 166 -29.66 -3.39 12.45
C LYS A 166 -30.48 -2.90 13.63
N ASN A 167 -30.07 -1.77 14.22
CA ASN A 167 -30.80 -1.06 15.27
C ASN A 167 -30.52 0.45 15.20
N ASP A 168 -30.96 1.21 16.23
CA ASP A 168 -30.82 2.68 16.24
C ASP A 168 -29.37 3.17 16.35
N ILE A 169 -28.46 2.34 16.87
CA ILE A 169 -27.03 2.65 17.02
C ILE A 169 -26.25 2.13 15.80
N TYR A 170 -26.49 0.88 15.42
CA TYR A 170 -25.77 0.19 14.37
C TYR A 170 -26.60 0.19 13.06
N LYS A 171 -26.32 1.13 12.16
CA LYS A 171 -27.15 1.44 11.00
C LYS A 171 -26.52 1.12 9.65
N PHE A 172 -25.17 1.08 9.58
CA PHE A 172 -24.43 1.03 8.34
C PHE A 172 -23.91 -0.39 8.08
N PRO A 173 -24.49 -1.08 7.08
CA PRO A 173 -24.16 -2.48 6.82
C PRO A 173 -22.79 -2.64 6.16
N ILE A 174 -22.14 -3.77 6.46
CA ILE A 174 -21.11 -4.36 5.61
C ILE A 174 -21.68 -5.62 4.98
N TYR A 175 -21.27 -5.93 3.75
CA TYR A 175 -21.86 -6.99 2.96
C TYR A 175 -20.89 -8.14 2.69
N LYS A 176 -21.41 -9.37 2.66
CA LYS A 176 -20.71 -10.54 2.07
C LYS A 176 -20.65 -10.38 0.54
N LYS A 177 -19.77 -11.18 -0.10
CA LYS A 177 -19.72 -11.26 -1.56
C LYS A 177 -21.09 -11.69 -2.10
N PRO A 178 -21.73 -10.87 -2.96
CA PRO A 178 -22.98 -11.25 -3.61
C PRO A 178 -22.79 -12.39 -4.61
N ASP A 179 -23.82 -13.21 -4.76
CA ASP A 179 -23.77 -14.39 -5.64
C ASP A 179 -23.69 -14.03 -7.13
N ASP A 180 -24.17 -12.83 -7.48
CA ASP A 180 -24.13 -12.28 -8.84
C ASP A 180 -22.85 -11.47 -9.16
N LEU A 181 -21.87 -11.49 -8.25
CA LEU A 181 -20.55 -10.89 -8.49
C LEU A 181 -19.62 -11.95 -9.06
N TYR A 182 -19.36 -11.87 -10.36
CA TYR A 182 -18.48 -12.76 -11.09
C TYR A 182 -17.09 -12.14 -11.30
N GLU A 183 -16.08 -12.97 -11.28
CA GLU A 183 -14.72 -12.65 -11.72
C GLU A 183 -14.40 -13.48 -12.96
N ILE A 184 -13.97 -12.82 -14.03
CA ILE A 184 -13.55 -13.44 -15.29
C ILE A 184 -12.03 -13.25 -15.39
N ASN A 185 -11.33 -14.37 -15.51
CA ASN A 185 -9.89 -14.40 -15.82
C ASN A 185 -9.74 -14.20 -17.33
N LEU A 186 -9.18 -13.07 -17.73
CA LEU A 186 -8.97 -12.81 -19.16
C LEU A 186 -7.85 -13.68 -19.75
N GLU A 187 -6.93 -14.14 -18.90
CA GLU A 187 -5.88 -15.08 -19.26
C GLU A 187 -6.43 -16.42 -19.82
N ASP A 188 -7.62 -16.83 -19.39
CA ASP A 188 -8.30 -18.04 -19.90
C ASP A 188 -8.69 -17.91 -21.38
N PHE A 189 -8.77 -16.69 -21.91
CA PHE A 189 -9.15 -16.42 -23.30
C PHE A 189 -7.91 -16.17 -24.20
N ASP A 190 -6.88 -15.51 -23.68
CA ASP A 190 -5.63 -15.23 -24.40
C ASP A 190 -4.51 -15.04 -23.36
N PRO A 191 -3.76 -16.13 -23.04
CA PRO A 191 -2.71 -16.10 -22.00
C PRO A 191 -1.57 -15.14 -22.30
N ASP A 192 -1.24 -14.96 -23.58
CA ASP A 192 -0.12 -14.10 -23.98
C ASP A 192 -0.47 -12.62 -23.82
N LYS A 193 -1.71 -12.26 -24.13
CA LYS A 193 -2.17 -10.87 -24.14
C LYS A 193 -2.67 -10.40 -22.76
N TYR A 194 -3.35 -11.27 -22.02
CA TYR A 194 -4.08 -10.90 -20.82
C TYR A 194 -3.53 -11.53 -19.53
N LYS A 195 -2.26 -11.89 -19.52
CA LYS A 195 -1.61 -12.53 -18.37
C LYS A 195 -1.90 -11.78 -17.06
N GLY A 196 -2.51 -12.48 -16.11
CA GLY A 196 -2.85 -11.95 -14.78
C GLY A 196 -3.96 -10.88 -14.78
N GLN A 197 -4.65 -10.65 -15.91
CA GLN A 197 -5.75 -9.67 -15.98
C GLN A 197 -7.08 -10.30 -15.67
N LYS A 198 -7.88 -9.59 -14.87
CA LYS A 198 -9.21 -10.04 -14.45
C LYS A 198 -10.24 -8.94 -14.63
N LEU A 199 -11.46 -9.31 -14.92
CA LEU A 199 -12.63 -8.44 -14.91
C LEU A 199 -13.59 -8.86 -13.81
N THR A 200 -14.11 -7.90 -13.05
CA THR A 200 -15.14 -8.13 -12.04
C THR A 200 -16.44 -7.43 -12.47
N GLY A 201 -17.55 -8.14 -12.44
CA GLY A 201 -18.82 -7.60 -12.90
C GLY A 201 -20.00 -8.49 -12.59
N ARG A 202 -21.11 -8.21 -13.26
CA ARG A 202 -22.38 -8.97 -13.18
C ARG A 202 -22.97 -9.15 -14.57
N ILE A 203 -23.90 -10.09 -14.69
CA ILE A 203 -24.61 -10.34 -15.97
C ILE A 203 -25.95 -9.60 -15.94
N VAL A 204 -26.19 -8.79 -16.96
CA VAL A 204 -27.47 -8.09 -17.21
C VAL A 204 -27.82 -8.27 -18.67
N ASP A 205 -29.01 -8.79 -18.96
CA ASP A 205 -29.50 -9.01 -20.33
C ASP A 205 -28.47 -9.71 -21.23
N LYS A 206 -27.88 -10.79 -20.72
CA LYS A 206 -26.81 -11.58 -21.39
C LYS A 206 -25.50 -10.81 -21.63
N ARG A 207 -25.31 -9.66 -21.04
CA ARG A 207 -24.08 -8.86 -21.13
C ARG A 207 -23.34 -8.84 -19.80
N PHE A 208 -22.02 -9.00 -19.85
CA PHE A 208 -21.17 -8.78 -18.69
C PHE A 208 -20.93 -7.29 -18.56
N VAL A 209 -21.32 -6.71 -17.42
CA VAL A 209 -21.20 -5.27 -17.11
C VAL A 209 -20.48 -5.08 -15.77
N PRO A 210 -19.88 -3.90 -15.52
CA PRO A 210 -19.27 -3.61 -14.23
C PRO A 210 -20.24 -3.85 -13.06
N TYR A 211 -19.70 -4.29 -11.92
CA TYR A 211 -20.51 -4.41 -10.71
C TYR A 211 -20.93 -3.04 -10.18
N TYR A 212 -21.91 -3.03 -9.28
CA TYR A 212 -22.41 -1.80 -8.67
C TYR A 212 -21.30 -1.01 -7.97
N SER A 213 -21.35 0.31 -8.12
CA SER A 213 -20.48 1.26 -7.42
C SER A 213 -20.90 1.42 -5.96
N ARG A 214 -20.01 1.97 -5.12
CA ARG A 214 -20.35 2.37 -3.75
C ARG A 214 -21.61 3.21 -3.65
N LYS A 215 -21.78 4.19 -4.54
CA LYS A 215 -22.96 5.04 -4.54
C LYS A 215 -24.25 4.24 -4.69
N GLU A 216 -24.27 3.27 -5.63
CA GLU A 216 -25.42 2.39 -5.84
C GLU A 216 -25.67 1.47 -4.65
N ILE A 217 -24.59 0.94 -4.03
CA ILE A 217 -24.70 0.00 -2.90
C ILE A 217 -25.15 0.72 -1.63
N ASP A 218 -24.40 1.77 -1.19
CA ASP A 218 -24.59 2.38 0.11
C ASP A 218 -25.78 3.38 0.11
N PHE A 219 -25.98 4.13 -1.00
CA PHE A 219 -26.95 5.23 -1.04
C PHE A 219 -28.21 4.89 -1.83
N ASP A 220 -28.09 4.21 -2.97
CA ASP A 220 -29.25 3.80 -3.77
C ASP A 220 -29.80 2.44 -3.28
N GLY A 221 -29.04 1.71 -2.47
CA GLY A 221 -29.52 0.55 -1.72
C GLY A 221 -29.73 -0.70 -2.53
N VAL A 222 -29.00 -0.88 -3.64
CA VAL A 222 -29.19 -2.02 -4.57
C VAL A 222 -28.97 -3.41 -3.95
N LEU A 223 -28.26 -3.51 -2.82
CA LEU A 223 -28.06 -4.75 -2.07
C LEU A 223 -28.93 -4.85 -0.80
N ARG A 224 -29.66 -3.80 -0.45
CA ARG A 224 -30.43 -3.74 0.80
C ARG A 224 -31.53 -4.80 0.83
N ASN A 225 -31.66 -5.48 1.97
CA ASN A 225 -32.65 -6.53 2.23
C ASN A 225 -32.58 -7.74 1.25
N LYS A 226 -31.38 -7.99 0.71
CA LYS A 226 -31.14 -9.16 -0.15
C LYS A 226 -30.43 -10.31 0.58
N GLY A 227 -30.24 -10.18 1.91
CA GLY A 227 -29.59 -11.20 2.74
C GLY A 227 -28.07 -11.25 2.57
N TYR A 228 -27.47 -10.16 2.11
CA TYR A 228 -26.01 -10.03 2.00
C TYR A 228 -25.38 -9.27 3.18
N GLU A 229 -26.19 -8.67 4.06
CA GLU A 229 -25.72 -7.96 5.23
C GLU A 229 -25.05 -8.92 6.22
N LEU A 230 -23.79 -8.63 6.60
CA LEU A 230 -23.03 -9.43 7.57
C LEU A 230 -23.11 -8.87 8.98
N ALA A 231 -22.96 -7.57 9.09
CA ALA A 231 -22.99 -6.81 10.33
C ALA A 231 -23.27 -5.34 10.03
N TYR A 232 -23.56 -4.59 11.09
CA TYR A 232 -23.84 -3.15 11.01
C TYR A 232 -22.88 -2.39 11.92
N LEU A 233 -22.27 -1.32 11.41
CA LEU A 233 -21.37 -0.42 12.11
C LEU A 233 -22.11 0.85 12.56
N LYS A 234 -21.48 1.61 13.47
CA LYS A 234 -22.08 2.84 14.04
C LYS A 234 -22.12 3.99 13.04
N THR A 235 -21.03 4.15 12.26
CA THR A 235 -20.88 5.29 11.36
C THR A 235 -20.50 4.86 9.95
N MET A 236 -20.84 5.71 8.98
CA MET A 236 -20.42 5.49 7.58
C MET A 236 -18.89 5.61 7.44
N THR A 237 -18.24 6.41 8.28
CA THR A 237 -16.78 6.55 8.27
C THR A 237 -16.08 5.28 8.77
N ASP A 238 -16.68 4.52 9.70
CA ASP A 238 -16.16 3.21 10.11
C ASP A 238 -16.23 2.19 8.97
N VAL A 239 -17.35 2.19 8.20
CA VAL A 239 -17.47 1.35 7.00
C VAL A 239 -16.37 1.69 5.99
N LEU A 240 -16.12 2.98 5.73
CA LEU A 240 -15.10 3.42 4.79
C LEU A 240 -13.68 3.07 5.26
N ASP A 241 -13.43 3.18 6.56
CA ASP A 241 -12.13 2.81 7.14
C ASP A 241 -11.90 1.29 6.99
N LEU A 242 -12.87 0.45 7.37
CA LEU A 242 -12.82 -0.99 7.14
C LEU A 242 -12.55 -1.35 5.67
N HIS A 243 -13.22 -0.67 4.72
CA HIS A 243 -13.00 -0.89 3.29
C HIS A 243 -11.61 -0.44 2.81
N THR A 244 -11.02 0.53 3.47
CA THR A 244 -9.68 1.06 3.14
C THR A 244 -8.59 0.16 3.69
N GLN A 245 -8.75 -0.30 4.94
CA GLN A 245 -7.79 -1.20 5.59
C GLN A 245 -7.90 -2.65 5.06
N GLY A 246 -9.06 -3.05 4.52
CA GLY A 246 -9.29 -4.36 3.92
C GLY A 246 -9.68 -5.45 4.91
N SER A 247 -9.46 -5.25 6.21
CA SER A 247 -9.92 -6.10 7.30
C SER A 247 -10.14 -5.28 8.56
N GLY A 248 -10.83 -5.86 9.56
CA GLY A 248 -11.03 -5.23 10.86
C GLY A 248 -11.70 -6.17 11.84
N ILE A 249 -11.52 -5.90 13.12
CA ILE A 249 -12.20 -6.64 14.21
C ILE A 249 -13.51 -5.93 14.53
N LEU A 250 -14.57 -6.70 14.59
CA LEU A 250 -15.91 -6.28 15.04
C LEU A 250 -16.10 -6.69 16.49
N ARG A 251 -16.14 -5.71 17.39
CA ARG A 251 -16.56 -5.90 18.78
C ARG A 251 -18.07 -5.83 18.82
N LEU A 252 -18.72 -7.00 18.97
CA LEU A 252 -20.17 -7.08 18.97
C LEU A 252 -20.76 -6.57 20.27
N ASP A 253 -22.02 -6.12 20.20
CA ASP A 253 -22.81 -5.66 21.35
C ASP A 253 -23.03 -6.73 22.45
N ASN A 254 -22.88 -8.01 22.10
CA ASN A 254 -22.88 -9.13 23.04
C ASN A 254 -21.50 -9.50 23.62
N GLY A 255 -20.47 -8.69 23.38
CA GLY A 255 -19.10 -8.87 23.87
C GLY A 255 -18.24 -9.85 23.08
N LYS A 256 -18.76 -10.49 22.02
CA LYS A 256 -17.97 -11.35 21.14
C LYS A 256 -17.17 -10.51 20.13
N TYR A 257 -16.09 -11.10 19.63
CA TYR A 257 -15.25 -10.50 18.59
C TYR A 257 -15.25 -11.35 17.34
N LEU A 258 -15.54 -10.72 16.18
CA LEU A 258 -15.44 -11.32 14.88
C LEU A 258 -14.44 -10.51 14.02
N ARG A 259 -13.72 -11.19 13.15
CA ARG A 259 -12.86 -10.52 12.16
C ARG A 259 -13.60 -10.45 10.83
N ALA A 260 -13.82 -9.23 10.35
CA ALA A 260 -14.23 -9.00 8.98
C ALA A 260 -13.00 -9.09 8.07
N LYS A 261 -12.95 -10.14 7.24
CA LYS A 261 -11.87 -10.40 6.29
C LYS A 261 -12.30 -10.05 4.88
N PHE A 262 -11.39 -9.50 4.09
CA PHE A 262 -11.63 -9.25 2.67
C PHE A 262 -12.04 -10.54 1.94
N ALA A 263 -13.14 -10.49 1.21
CA ALA A 263 -13.64 -11.61 0.40
C ALA A 263 -13.62 -11.31 -1.10
N ALA A 264 -14.00 -10.09 -1.49
CA ALA A 264 -14.04 -9.68 -2.89
C ALA A 264 -14.08 -8.15 -3.03
N THR A 265 -13.90 -7.67 -4.25
CA THR A 265 -14.09 -6.26 -4.61
C THR A 265 -14.87 -6.14 -5.92
N ASN A 266 -15.56 -5.02 -6.11
CA ASN A 266 -16.14 -4.68 -7.40
C ASN A 266 -15.09 -4.25 -8.45
N SER A 267 -13.80 -4.20 -8.08
CA SER A 267 -12.65 -3.80 -8.90
C SER A 267 -12.76 -2.42 -9.58
N LEU A 268 -13.72 -1.60 -9.18
CA LEU A 268 -13.83 -0.22 -9.69
C LEU A 268 -12.72 0.66 -9.11
N LYS A 269 -12.47 1.79 -9.78
CA LYS A 269 -11.39 2.71 -9.43
C LYS A 269 -11.58 3.27 -8.01
N PHE A 270 -10.53 3.18 -7.22
CA PHE A 270 -10.46 3.79 -5.89
C PHE A 270 -10.24 5.30 -5.99
N LYS A 271 -10.97 6.05 -5.16
CA LYS A 271 -10.75 7.47 -4.91
C LYS A 271 -10.91 7.74 -3.41
N GLY A 272 -9.85 8.21 -2.76
CA GLY A 272 -9.92 8.56 -1.34
C GLY A 272 -10.91 9.70 -1.10
N TRP A 273 -11.88 9.53 -0.19
CA TRP A 273 -12.89 10.53 0.12
C TRP A 273 -12.27 11.81 0.71
N MET A 274 -11.20 11.71 1.49
CA MET A 274 -10.47 12.88 1.99
C MET A 274 -9.78 13.67 0.86
N SER A 275 -9.24 12.96 -0.14
CA SER A 275 -8.70 13.61 -1.34
C SER A 275 -9.77 14.33 -2.14
N TYR A 276 -10.99 13.78 -2.17
CA TYR A 276 -12.13 14.42 -2.78
C TYR A 276 -12.53 15.71 -2.05
N LEU A 277 -12.52 15.71 -0.69
CA LEU A 277 -12.79 16.92 0.09
C LEU A 277 -11.80 18.04 -0.21
N ILE A 278 -10.52 17.71 -0.36
CA ILE A 278 -9.47 18.68 -0.73
C ILE A 278 -9.70 19.19 -2.15
N GLU A 279 -9.91 18.29 -3.11
CA GLU A 279 -10.14 18.63 -4.51
C GLU A 279 -11.34 19.57 -4.70
N LYS A 280 -12.37 19.38 -3.91
CA LYS A 280 -13.58 20.23 -3.92
C LYS A 280 -13.45 21.51 -3.09
N GLY A 281 -12.34 21.68 -2.39
CA GLY A 281 -12.12 22.86 -1.54
C GLY A 281 -12.91 22.86 -0.24
N TYR A 282 -13.54 21.74 0.14
CA TYR A 282 -14.28 21.63 1.40
C TYR A 282 -13.38 21.73 2.63
N ILE A 283 -12.19 21.18 2.55
CA ILE A 283 -11.15 21.29 3.58
C ILE A 283 -9.79 21.53 2.94
N LYS A 284 -8.91 22.17 3.69
CA LYS A 284 -7.51 22.35 3.28
C LYS A 284 -6.60 21.53 4.18
N ARG A 285 -5.53 20.98 3.59
CA ARG A 285 -4.45 20.38 4.34
C ARG A 285 -3.45 21.47 4.73
N GLU A 286 -2.98 21.45 5.96
CA GLU A 286 -1.96 22.34 6.48
C GLU A 286 -0.59 21.69 6.32
N GLY A 287 0.18 22.13 5.31
CA GLY A 287 1.48 21.56 4.98
C GLY A 287 1.43 20.32 4.08
N ASP A 288 2.56 19.62 4.00
CA ASP A 288 2.72 18.42 3.17
C ASP A 288 1.94 17.22 3.70
N VAL A 289 1.75 16.23 2.85
CA VAL A 289 1.16 14.93 3.23
C VAL A 289 2.01 14.32 4.36
N GLY A 290 1.34 13.90 5.45
CA GLY A 290 1.99 13.33 6.64
C GLY A 290 2.47 14.36 7.68
N LYS A 291 2.56 15.65 7.35
CA LYS A 291 2.90 16.72 8.31
C LYS A 291 1.70 17.26 9.06
N ASP A 292 0.53 17.32 8.42
CA ASP A 292 -0.72 17.75 9.06
C ASP A 292 -1.37 16.58 9.82
N LYS A 293 -0.95 16.40 11.08
CA LYS A 293 -1.41 15.30 11.94
C LYS A 293 -2.87 15.42 12.40
N THR A 294 -3.46 16.60 12.29
CA THR A 294 -4.87 16.87 12.66
C THR A 294 -5.81 16.74 11.47
N PHE A 295 -5.29 16.57 10.26
CA PHE A 295 -6.07 16.56 9.03
C PHE A 295 -7.16 15.48 9.04
N TYR A 296 -6.83 14.27 9.49
CA TYR A 296 -7.78 13.16 9.58
C TYR A 296 -8.95 13.52 10.52
N ASP A 297 -8.66 14.00 11.73
CA ASP A 297 -9.67 14.34 12.73
C ASP A 297 -10.57 15.49 12.24
N ARG A 298 -9.98 16.49 11.58
CA ARG A 298 -10.75 17.59 10.97
C ARG A 298 -11.63 17.11 9.83
N ALA A 299 -11.14 16.19 8.99
CA ALA A 299 -11.92 15.61 7.89
C ALA A 299 -13.11 14.80 8.40
N ILE A 300 -12.89 13.95 9.42
CA ILE A 300 -13.94 13.17 10.10
C ILE A 300 -14.99 14.10 10.73
N SER A 301 -14.57 15.09 11.50
CA SER A 301 -15.47 16.05 12.14
C SER A 301 -16.29 16.82 11.09
N PHE A 302 -15.65 17.27 10.01
CA PHE A 302 -16.30 17.98 8.91
C PHE A 302 -17.39 17.12 8.26
N ILE A 303 -17.08 15.89 7.87
CA ILE A 303 -18.01 15.06 7.11
C ILE A 303 -19.14 14.49 7.99
N ASN A 304 -18.86 14.17 9.26
CA ASN A 304 -19.86 13.67 10.20
C ASN A 304 -20.89 14.75 10.56
N SER A 305 -20.51 16.02 10.54
CA SER A 305 -21.44 17.15 10.76
C SER A 305 -22.27 17.51 9.52
N ARG A 306 -22.04 16.84 8.37
CA ARG A 306 -22.69 17.15 7.07
C ARG A 306 -23.19 15.90 6.35
N PRO A 307 -24.20 15.20 6.87
CA PRO A 307 -24.73 13.98 6.25
C PRO A 307 -25.24 14.17 4.83
N GLU A 308 -25.68 15.39 4.49
CA GLU A 308 -26.13 15.75 3.14
C GLU A 308 -25.04 15.61 2.07
N LEU A 309 -23.75 15.69 2.46
CA LEU A 309 -22.62 15.53 1.54
C LEU A 309 -22.19 14.07 1.37
N TRP A 310 -22.67 13.13 2.20
CA TRP A 310 -22.19 11.76 2.19
C TRP A 310 -22.31 11.06 0.83
N LYS A 311 -23.47 11.22 0.16
CA LYS A 311 -23.70 10.61 -1.17
C LYS A 311 -22.74 11.13 -2.22
N GLU A 312 -22.40 12.41 -2.17
CA GLU A 312 -21.42 13.03 -3.06
C GLU A 312 -19.99 12.57 -2.72
N VAL A 313 -19.59 12.80 -1.47
CA VAL A 313 -18.21 12.61 -1.02
C VAL A 313 -17.83 11.14 -1.03
N PHE A 314 -18.61 10.29 -0.36
CA PHE A 314 -18.31 8.87 -0.23
C PHE A 314 -18.62 8.11 -1.52
N GLY A 315 -19.69 8.50 -2.24
CA GLY A 315 -20.04 7.95 -3.56
C GLY A 315 -19.01 8.27 -4.65
N SER A 316 -18.13 9.27 -4.45
CA SER A 316 -17.03 9.56 -5.38
C SER A 316 -16.02 8.41 -5.47
N ASN A 317 -15.85 7.64 -4.41
CA ASN A 317 -15.10 6.39 -4.40
C ASN A 317 -15.98 5.26 -4.94
N LYS A 318 -15.82 4.91 -6.21
CA LYS A 318 -16.62 3.84 -6.82
C LYS A 318 -16.28 2.43 -6.30
N ARG A 319 -15.05 2.24 -5.75
CA ARG A 319 -14.60 0.94 -5.26
C ARG A 319 -15.38 0.50 -4.03
N TYR A 320 -15.75 -0.79 -4.01
CA TYR A 320 -16.43 -1.45 -2.90
C TYR A 320 -15.73 -2.77 -2.55
N SER A 321 -15.56 -3.05 -1.26
CA SER A 321 -15.03 -4.31 -0.76
C SER A 321 -16.15 -5.10 -0.08
N PHE A 322 -16.15 -6.41 -0.27
CA PHE A 322 -17.03 -7.38 0.37
C PHE A 322 -16.23 -8.21 1.36
N PHE A 323 -16.89 -8.70 2.40
CA PHE A 323 -16.22 -9.33 3.53
C PHE A 323 -16.77 -10.73 3.82
N MET A 324 -16.07 -11.46 4.65
CA MET A 324 -16.53 -12.65 5.36
C MET A 324 -16.19 -12.49 6.84
N LEU A 325 -16.91 -13.19 7.71
CA LEU A 325 -16.68 -13.13 9.16
C LEU A 325 -16.03 -14.41 9.66
N ASP A 326 -14.99 -14.28 10.46
CA ASP A 326 -14.33 -15.35 11.20
C ASP A 326 -14.27 -15.01 12.69
N GLU A 327 -14.18 -16.03 13.56
CA GLU A 327 -13.92 -15.82 14.97
C GLU A 327 -12.50 -15.32 15.22
N VAL A 328 -12.35 -14.37 16.14
CA VAL A 328 -11.03 -13.91 16.62
C VAL A 328 -10.53 -14.89 17.66
N LYS A 329 -9.50 -15.66 17.34
CA LYS A 329 -8.87 -16.62 18.25
C LYS A 329 -7.88 -15.94 19.19
N SER A 330 -7.14 -14.96 18.69
CA SER A 330 -6.19 -14.15 19.45
C SER A 330 -6.04 -12.77 18.80
N PHE A 331 -5.88 -11.75 19.62
CA PHE A 331 -5.57 -10.38 19.15
C PHE A 331 -4.10 -10.24 18.69
N ASP A 332 -3.23 -11.18 19.07
CA ASP A 332 -1.85 -11.22 18.58
C ASP A 332 -1.76 -11.73 17.14
N GLU A 333 -2.81 -12.42 16.67
CA GLU A 333 -2.92 -12.81 15.27
C GLU A 333 -3.46 -11.63 14.46
N GLY A 334 -2.61 -11.05 13.60
CA GLY A 334 -3.04 -10.02 12.66
C GLY A 334 -3.98 -10.58 11.58
N PRO A 335 -4.48 -9.73 10.68
CA PRO A 335 -5.30 -10.16 9.55
C PRO A 335 -4.50 -11.07 8.60
N ILE A 336 -5.21 -11.76 7.72
CA ILE A 336 -4.58 -12.56 6.66
C ILE A 336 -4.09 -11.61 5.56
N GLY A 337 -2.79 -11.61 5.32
CA GLY A 337 -2.18 -10.89 4.21
C GLY A 337 -2.33 -11.60 2.86
N THR A 338 -1.90 -10.96 1.79
CA THR A 338 -1.96 -11.52 0.41
C THR A 338 -1.20 -12.83 0.27
N TYR A 339 -0.18 -13.06 1.11
CA TYR A 339 0.55 -14.33 1.15
C TYR A 339 -0.25 -15.50 1.78
N GLY A 340 -1.46 -15.24 2.28
CA GLY A 340 -2.40 -16.26 2.76
C GLY A 340 -2.24 -16.68 4.23
N LEU A 341 -1.39 -15.99 4.99
CA LEU A 341 -1.17 -16.23 6.41
C LEU A 341 -1.30 -14.93 7.22
N ASN A 342 -1.28 -15.04 8.55
CA ASN A 342 -1.43 -13.89 9.44
C ASN A 342 -0.27 -12.89 9.32
N LEU A 343 -0.59 -11.61 9.28
CA LEU A 343 0.40 -10.54 9.37
C LEU A 343 0.94 -10.41 10.79
N VAL A 344 2.20 -10.03 10.89
CA VAL A 344 2.87 -9.78 12.18
C VAL A 344 3.09 -8.28 12.34
N ALA A 345 2.56 -7.71 13.42
CA ALA A 345 2.69 -6.30 13.73
C ALA A 345 4.16 -5.86 13.70
N GLN A 346 4.41 -4.75 13.02
CA GLN A 346 5.73 -4.14 12.89
C GLN A 346 6.82 -5.05 12.26
N ARG A 347 6.41 -6.13 11.56
CA ARG A 347 7.28 -7.03 10.81
C ARG A 347 6.79 -7.26 9.38
N SER A 348 5.48 -7.29 9.18
CA SER A 348 4.90 -7.45 7.86
C SER A 348 4.83 -6.13 7.12
N VAL A 349 5.14 -6.16 5.82
CA VAL A 349 5.00 -5.03 4.92
C VAL A 349 4.23 -5.43 3.67
N ALA A 350 3.42 -4.50 3.15
CA ALA A 350 2.84 -4.60 1.83
C ALA A 350 3.78 -3.97 0.80
N VAL A 351 3.93 -4.67 -0.33
CA VAL A 351 4.88 -4.33 -1.40
C VAL A 351 4.22 -4.37 -2.77
N ASP A 352 4.87 -3.83 -3.77
CA ASP A 352 4.56 -4.14 -5.17
C ASP A 352 5.17 -5.49 -5.54
N ASN A 353 4.35 -6.54 -5.57
CA ASN A 353 4.81 -7.90 -5.84
C ASN A 353 5.20 -8.16 -7.31
N SER A 354 5.08 -7.18 -8.18
CA SER A 354 5.70 -7.24 -9.51
C SER A 354 7.22 -6.95 -9.47
N ILE A 355 7.71 -6.37 -8.37
CA ILE A 355 9.11 -5.98 -8.16
C ILE A 355 9.73 -6.78 -7.02
N ILE A 356 9.02 -6.92 -5.91
CA ILE A 356 9.49 -7.54 -4.67
C ILE A 356 8.74 -8.86 -4.43
N PRO A 357 9.45 -10.01 -4.34
CA PRO A 357 8.82 -11.28 -4.05
C PRO A 357 8.07 -11.29 -2.71
N LEU A 358 6.86 -11.86 -2.67
CA LEU A 358 6.25 -12.21 -1.39
C LEU A 358 7.11 -13.27 -0.67
N GLY A 359 7.23 -13.12 0.64
CA GLY A 359 8.06 -13.97 1.49
C GLY A 359 9.55 -13.58 1.53
N ILE A 360 9.98 -12.56 0.76
CA ILE A 360 11.37 -12.11 0.90
C ILE A 360 11.55 -11.31 2.18
N ILE A 361 12.76 -11.41 2.73
CA ILE A 361 13.15 -10.62 3.89
C ILE A 361 13.88 -9.35 3.46
N GLY A 362 13.49 -8.24 4.05
CA GLY A 362 14.13 -6.95 3.89
C GLY A 362 14.58 -6.36 5.22
N TYR A 363 15.31 -5.26 5.15
CA TYR A 363 15.71 -4.45 6.30
C TYR A 363 15.36 -3.00 6.05
N ILE A 364 14.65 -2.38 6.97
CA ILE A 364 14.29 -0.97 6.89
C ILE A 364 15.19 -0.12 7.77
N ASN A 365 15.48 1.09 7.28
CA ASN A 365 15.93 2.21 8.10
C ASN A 365 14.94 3.35 7.87
N LEU A 366 14.11 3.61 8.87
CA LEU A 366 12.97 4.49 8.77
C LEU A 366 12.69 5.19 10.10
N LYS A 367 12.32 6.46 10.04
CA LYS A 367 11.88 7.22 11.21
C LYS A 367 10.42 6.91 11.51
N LEU A 368 10.15 6.25 12.65
CA LEU A 368 8.83 5.82 13.07
C LEU A 368 8.38 6.53 14.35
N PRO A 369 7.06 6.73 14.56
CA PRO A 369 6.52 7.34 15.77
C PRO A 369 6.63 6.39 16.97
N ASP A 370 6.93 6.97 18.13
CA ASP A 370 6.84 6.30 19.43
C ASP A 370 5.49 6.68 20.06
N VAL A 371 4.51 5.78 20.02
CA VAL A 371 3.12 5.98 20.53
C VAL A 371 2.97 5.29 21.88
N ASP A 372 2.51 6.01 22.88
CA ASP A 372 2.24 5.45 24.21
C ASP A 372 0.81 4.85 24.33
N GLU A 373 0.53 4.22 25.47
CA GLU A 373 -0.77 3.62 25.78
C GLU A 373 -1.94 4.63 25.84
N ASN A 374 -1.61 5.91 26.06
CA ASN A 374 -2.57 7.01 26.07
C ASN A 374 -2.74 7.66 24.68
N LEU A 375 -2.27 7.02 23.62
CA LEU A 375 -2.33 7.47 22.23
C LEU A 375 -1.54 8.78 21.96
N ASN A 376 -0.57 9.13 22.80
CA ASN A 376 0.30 10.28 22.59
C ASN A 376 1.54 9.87 21.80
N ILE A 377 1.94 10.71 20.87
CA ILE A 377 3.21 10.57 20.16
C ILE A 377 4.29 11.24 21.04
N LYS A 378 5.15 10.43 21.66
CA LYS A 378 6.28 10.91 22.47
C LYS A 378 7.42 11.49 21.63
N GLY A 379 7.55 11.02 20.40
CA GLY A 379 8.58 11.42 19.48
C GLY A 379 8.63 10.55 18.24
N PHE A 380 9.71 10.68 17.50
CA PHE A 380 10.03 9.84 16.34
C PHE A 380 11.48 9.37 16.49
N SER A 381 11.67 8.06 16.36
CA SER A 381 12.99 7.43 16.44
C SER A 381 13.31 6.64 15.19
N ASN A 382 14.58 6.59 14.81
CA ASN A 382 15.01 5.72 13.73
C ASN A 382 14.87 4.27 14.17
N LYS A 383 14.11 3.52 13.37
CA LYS A 383 13.97 2.07 13.53
C LYS A 383 14.73 1.37 12.42
N GLU A 384 15.63 0.54 12.82
CA GLU A 384 16.45 -0.32 11.98
C GLU A 384 16.07 -1.76 12.29
N ARG A 385 15.33 -2.41 11.37
CA ARG A 385 14.80 -3.73 11.67
C ARG A 385 14.48 -4.56 10.43
N PHE A 386 14.46 -5.89 10.63
CA PHE A 386 14.01 -6.82 9.60
C PHE A 386 12.50 -6.78 9.43
N VAL A 387 12.08 -6.80 8.16
CA VAL A 387 10.67 -6.86 7.73
C VAL A 387 10.49 -7.95 6.67
N PHE A 388 9.27 -8.40 6.50
CA PHE A 388 8.92 -9.47 5.59
C PHE A 388 7.82 -9.01 4.63
N ALA A 389 7.99 -9.28 3.35
CA ALA A 389 6.99 -8.97 2.33
C ALA A 389 5.84 -9.98 2.41
N HIS A 390 4.82 -9.68 3.20
CA HIS A 390 3.69 -10.56 3.49
C HIS A 390 2.39 -10.11 2.84
N ASP A 391 2.36 -8.89 2.30
CA ASP A 391 1.11 -8.32 1.82
C ASP A 391 1.31 -7.48 0.56
N THR A 392 0.19 -7.13 -0.07
CA THR A 392 0.13 -6.21 -1.20
C THR A 392 -1.03 -5.25 -1.03
N GLY A 393 -0.93 -4.07 -1.62
CA GLY A 393 -2.02 -3.10 -1.63
C GLY A 393 -2.28 -2.53 -3.01
N GLY A 394 -3.55 -2.26 -3.33
CA GLY A 394 -3.91 -1.68 -4.63
C GLY A 394 -3.24 -0.33 -4.92
N ALA A 395 -2.89 0.42 -3.88
CA ALA A 395 -2.17 1.69 -3.95
C ALA A 395 -0.66 1.56 -3.72
N ILE A 396 -0.17 0.34 -3.38
CA ILE A 396 1.24 0.08 -3.10
C ILE A 396 1.89 -0.37 -4.39
N LYS A 397 2.50 0.60 -5.09
CA LYS A 397 3.12 0.40 -6.40
C LYS A 397 4.48 1.07 -6.47
N GLY A 398 5.40 0.40 -7.17
CA GLY A 398 6.76 0.89 -7.37
C GLY A 398 7.56 0.97 -6.06
N ALA A 399 8.22 2.11 -5.82
CA ALA A 399 9.03 2.37 -4.63
C ALA A 399 8.17 2.91 -3.48
N ARG A 400 7.09 2.22 -3.14
CA ARG A 400 6.24 2.47 -1.98
C ARG A 400 6.08 1.20 -1.15
N ILE A 401 6.25 1.33 0.14
CA ILE A 401 6.08 0.26 1.13
C ILE A 401 5.01 0.69 2.13
N ASP A 402 4.12 -0.23 2.50
CA ASP A 402 3.11 0.00 3.51
C ASP A 402 3.37 -0.90 4.72
N TYR A 403 3.63 -0.29 5.88
CA TYR A 403 4.12 -0.97 7.08
C TYR A 403 2.95 -1.36 7.97
N PHE A 404 2.79 -2.64 8.31
CA PHE A 404 1.70 -3.09 9.17
C PHE A 404 1.99 -2.71 10.64
N ALA A 405 1.24 -1.75 11.16
CA ALA A 405 1.41 -1.24 12.52
C ALA A 405 0.92 -2.20 13.61
N GLY A 406 -0.05 -3.08 13.27
CA GLY A 406 -0.72 -3.95 14.21
C GLY A 406 -2.24 -3.69 14.28
N THR A 407 -2.87 -3.99 15.41
CA THR A 407 -4.33 -3.95 15.59
C THR A 407 -4.71 -2.91 16.64
N GLY A 408 -5.83 -2.21 16.46
CA GLY A 408 -6.45 -1.30 17.42
C GLY A 408 -5.92 0.14 17.41
N ASP A 409 -6.24 0.90 18.47
CA ASP A 409 -6.10 2.36 18.48
C ASP A 409 -4.64 2.85 18.52
N ILE A 410 -3.76 2.15 19.24
CA ILE A 410 -2.32 2.46 19.22
C ILE A 410 -1.76 2.28 17.81
N ALA A 411 -2.10 1.18 17.16
CA ALA A 411 -1.71 0.90 15.78
C ALA A 411 -2.31 1.91 14.80
N LYS A 412 -3.56 2.34 15.02
CA LYS A 412 -4.19 3.43 14.26
C LYS A 412 -3.40 4.73 14.37
N LYS A 413 -3.08 5.15 15.60
CA LYS A 413 -2.32 6.39 15.85
C LYS A 413 -0.94 6.32 15.21
N PHE A 414 -0.28 5.17 15.32
CA PHE A 414 0.99 4.90 14.67
C PHE A 414 0.85 5.02 13.15
N ALA A 415 -0.08 4.30 12.53
CA ALA A 415 -0.24 4.22 11.09
C ALA A 415 -0.50 5.59 10.46
N TYR A 416 -1.38 6.40 11.03
CA TYR A 416 -1.66 7.76 10.54
C TYR A 416 -0.50 8.76 10.72
N SER A 417 0.53 8.38 11.48
CA SER A 417 1.72 9.20 11.70
C SER A 417 2.89 8.83 10.80
N VAL A 418 2.78 7.75 10.01
CA VAL A 418 3.84 7.27 9.10
C VAL A 418 3.55 7.72 7.68
N TRP A 419 4.31 8.69 7.23
CA TRP A 419 4.39 9.11 5.84
C TRP A 419 5.75 9.77 5.64
N ASP A 420 6.77 8.95 5.44
CA ASP A 420 8.14 9.44 5.40
C ASP A 420 8.97 8.65 4.37
N LYS A 421 10.14 9.17 4.05
CA LYS A 421 11.11 8.52 3.18
C LYS A 421 12.13 7.76 4.01
N GLY A 422 12.47 6.55 3.56
CA GLY A 422 13.43 5.68 4.22
C GLY A 422 14.09 4.73 3.23
N ASN A 423 14.90 3.81 3.73
CA ASN A 423 15.57 2.81 2.92
C ASN A 423 14.94 1.43 3.14
N LEU A 424 14.82 0.67 2.07
CA LEU A 424 14.53 -0.76 2.11
C LEU A 424 15.68 -1.50 1.44
N TYR A 425 16.36 -2.33 2.21
CA TYR A 425 17.39 -3.24 1.73
C TYR A 425 16.83 -4.65 1.65
N ILE A 426 17.12 -5.37 0.58
CA ILE A 426 16.69 -6.75 0.35
C ILE A 426 17.94 -7.62 0.24
N PHE A 427 17.93 -8.72 0.96
CA PHE A 427 19.01 -9.70 0.92
C PHE A 427 18.67 -10.81 -0.07
N VAL A 428 19.67 -11.27 -0.81
CA VAL A 428 19.55 -12.45 -1.68
C VAL A 428 20.82 -13.27 -1.51
N ILE A 429 20.68 -14.55 -1.14
CA ILE A 429 21.82 -15.45 -0.99
C ILE A 429 22.67 -15.47 -2.27
N LYS A 430 23.99 -15.41 -2.14
CA LYS A 430 24.91 -15.49 -3.27
C LYS A 430 24.82 -16.87 -3.94
N GLU A 431 25.07 -16.92 -5.24
CA GLU A 431 25.12 -18.17 -5.98
C GLU A 431 26.24 -19.08 -5.44
N GLY A 432 25.94 -20.37 -5.27
CA GLY A 432 26.88 -21.36 -4.75
C GLY A 432 27.11 -21.36 -3.24
N ARG A 433 26.24 -20.69 -2.49
CA ARG A 433 26.27 -20.66 -1.00
C ARG A 433 25.11 -21.43 -0.40
#